data_1a006c49720997602241d98f78c2cd51
#
_entry.id   1a006c49720997602241d98f78c2cd51
#
_cell.length_a   1.000
_cell.length_b   1.000
_cell.length_c   1.000
_cell.angle_alpha   90.00
_cell.angle_beta   90.00
_cell.angle_gamma   90.00
#
_symmetry.space_group_name_H-M   'P 1'
#
loop_
_entity.id
_entity.type
_entity.pdbx_description
1 polymer ?
#
loop_
_entity_poly.entity_id
_entity_poly.type
_entity_poly.pdbx_seq_one_letter_code
_entity_poly.pdbx_strand_id
1 'polypeptide(L)'
;MGTRSPREVATKASAEQNEQFRALAAAQLPRLYGLARRLVGDDAEDAVQDCLLKAYRGFGRLGDQMAAPGWLTSILVNCCRDRGRARARHPAEVDLDSVDEFSLYRKIADEDPYPYSDSLHLDFLHQFGADDVRAVLASLPGRYRIPLVLTYMDGWATKEVARMLDLPLGTVLAQLHRGRKLFEKRLWEYAETHGLLKEPIR
;
A
#
# COMPACT_ATOMS: atom_id res chain seq x y z
N MET A 1 17.00 27.42 -45.97
CA MET A 1 17.10 26.57 -44.75
C MET A 1 16.83 27.45 -43.56
N GLY A 2 15.58 27.44 -43.06
CA GLY A 2 15.15 28.31 -41.95
C GLY A 2 15.55 27.72 -40.60
N THR A 3 16.46 28.37 -39.92
CA THR A 3 16.82 28.07 -38.53
C THR A 3 15.66 28.48 -37.62
N ARG A 4 15.00 27.49 -36.97
CA ARG A 4 13.96 27.73 -35.97
C ARG A 4 14.55 28.56 -34.81
N SER A 5 13.75 29.50 -34.31
CA SER A 5 14.13 30.34 -33.18
C SER A 5 14.31 29.50 -31.90
N PRO A 6 15.28 29.80 -31.02
CA PRO A 6 15.46 29.10 -29.74
C PRO A 6 14.17 29.06 -28.88
N ARG A 7 13.30 30.07 -28.99
CA ARG A 7 12.01 30.11 -28.31
C ARG A 7 11.02 29.08 -28.86
N GLU A 8 10.97 28.88 -30.19
CA GLU A 8 10.10 27.87 -30.82
C GLU A 8 10.53 26.44 -30.45
N VAL A 9 11.84 26.20 -30.38
CA VAL A 9 12.39 24.90 -29.98
C VAL A 9 12.05 24.61 -28.50
N ALA A 10 12.21 25.58 -27.59
CA ALA A 10 11.87 25.43 -26.19
C ALA A 10 10.35 25.19 -25.95
N THR A 11 9.49 25.90 -26.68
CA THR A 11 8.04 25.73 -26.59
C THR A 11 7.60 24.36 -27.08
N LYS A 12 8.22 23.87 -28.18
CA LYS A 12 7.93 22.54 -28.73
C LYS A 12 8.38 21.43 -27.76
N ALA A 13 9.58 21.52 -27.18
CA ALA A 13 10.10 20.58 -26.20
C ALA A 13 9.22 20.52 -24.94
N SER A 14 8.71 21.66 -24.49
CA SER A 14 7.75 21.72 -23.36
C SER A 14 6.41 21.09 -23.70
N ALA A 15 5.90 21.26 -24.92
CA ALA A 15 4.65 20.65 -25.37
C ALA A 15 4.77 19.13 -25.50
N GLU A 16 5.88 18.64 -26.05
CA GLU A 16 6.18 17.21 -26.17
C GLU A 16 6.33 16.57 -24.78
N GLN A 17 7.00 17.21 -23.84
CA GLN A 17 7.14 16.76 -22.45
C GLN A 17 5.78 16.68 -21.73
N ASN A 18 4.92 17.66 -21.96
CA ASN A 18 3.56 17.68 -21.38
C ASN A 18 2.72 16.50 -21.90
N GLU A 19 2.81 16.20 -23.20
CA GLU A 19 2.07 15.09 -23.81
C GLU A 19 2.59 13.74 -23.30
N GLN A 20 3.90 13.57 -23.19
CA GLN A 20 4.50 12.37 -22.62
C GLN A 20 4.09 12.16 -21.16
N PHE A 21 4.07 13.22 -20.35
CA PHE A 21 3.60 13.13 -18.97
C PHE A 21 2.12 12.77 -18.88
N ARG A 22 1.26 13.35 -19.73
CA ARG A 22 -0.17 13.03 -19.78
C ARG A 22 -0.40 11.56 -20.11
N ALA A 23 0.29 11.04 -21.11
CA ALA A 23 0.19 9.64 -21.49
C ALA A 23 0.62 8.72 -20.35
N LEU A 24 1.75 9.02 -19.68
CA LEU A 24 2.22 8.29 -18.51
C LEU A 24 1.21 8.33 -17.35
N ALA A 25 0.72 9.52 -17.02
CA ALA A 25 -0.25 9.72 -15.94
C ALA A 25 -1.53 8.94 -16.21
N ALA A 26 -2.09 9.03 -17.43
CA ALA A 26 -3.29 8.29 -17.82
C ALA A 26 -3.09 6.76 -17.70
N ALA A 27 -1.95 6.24 -18.14
CA ALA A 27 -1.64 4.81 -18.06
C ALA A 27 -1.47 4.30 -16.61
N GLN A 28 -0.94 5.14 -15.69
CA GLN A 28 -0.67 4.75 -14.32
C GLN A 28 -1.80 5.10 -13.33
N LEU A 29 -2.73 5.99 -13.70
CA LEU A 29 -3.77 6.51 -12.82
C LEU A 29 -4.61 5.42 -12.14
N PRO A 30 -5.12 4.38 -12.82
CA PRO A 30 -5.93 3.34 -12.17
C PRO A 30 -5.16 2.60 -11.08
N ARG A 31 -3.88 2.29 -11.34
CA ARG A 31 -3.00 1.61 -10.40
C ARG A 31 -2.67 2.50 -9.19
N LEU A 32 -2.29 3.75 -9.43
CA LEU A 32 -1.99 4.72 -8.37
C LEU A 32 -3.21 4.96 -7.48
N TYR A 33 -4.40 5.10 -8.06
CA TYR A 33 -5.64 5.27 -7.31
C TYR A 33 -5.96 4.04 -6.47
N GLY A 34 -5.88 2.83 -7.04
CA GLY A 34 -6.07 1.58 -6.30
C GLY A 34 -5.11 1.43 -5.13
N LEU A 35 -3.82 1.80 -5.31
CA LEU A 35 -2.83 1.81 -4.25
C LEU A 35 -3.18 2.86 -3.17
N ALA A 36 -3.50 4.09 -3.55
CA ALA A 36 -3.88 5.16 -2.63
C ALA A 36 -5.10 4.78 -1.78
N ARG A 37 -6.13 4.16 -2.39
CA ARG A 37 -7.32 3.66 -1.67
C ARG A 37 -6.96 2.67 -0.57
N ARG A 38 -5.99 1.80 -0.78
CA ARG A 38 -5.50 0.84 0.23
C ARG A 38 -4.65 1.51 1.31
N LEU A 39 -3.97 2.61 0.98
CA LEU A 39 -3.07 3.31 1.91
C LEU A 39 -3.75 4.38 2.76
N VAL A 40 -4.69 5.15 2.19
CA VAL A 40 -5.29 6.32 2.87
C VAL A 40 -6.82 6.39 2.78
N GLY A 41 -7.46 5.38 2.19
CA GLY A 41 -8.91 5.30 2.10
C GLY A 41 -9.52 6.47 1.31
N ASP A 42 -10.37 7.27 1.93
CA ASP A 42 -11.12 8.35 1.28
C ASP A 42 -10.25 9.52 0.82
N ASP A 43 -9.02 9.67 1.37
CA ASP A 43 -8.05 10.66 0.90
C ASP A 43 -7.31 10.25 -0.38
N ALA A 44 -7.70 9.16 -1.01
CA ALA A 44 -6.98 8.60 -2.15
C ALA A 44 -6.90 9.56 -3.34
N GLU A 45 -8.01 10.25 -3.64
CA GLU A 45 -8.06 11.20 -4.75
C GLU A 45 -7.06 12.33 -4.54
N ASP A 46 -7.11 12.96 -3.38
CA ASP A 46 -6.19 14.04 -3.04
C ASP A 46 -4.73 13.59 -3.02
N ALA A 47 -4.45 12.36 -2.50
CA ALA A 47 -3.10 11.83 -2.50
C ALA A 47 -2.56 11.61 -3.90
N VAL A 48 -3.42 11.15 -4.82
CA VAL A 48 -3.07 10.96 -6.24
C VAL A 48 -2.88 12.30 -6.94
N GLN A 49 -3.72 13.32 -6.68
CA GLN A 49 -3.54 14.66 -7.22
C GLN A 49 -2.21 15.27 -6.77
N ASP A 50 -1.88 15.22 -5.48
CA ASP A 50 -0.59 15.67 -4.96
C ASP A 50 0.58 14.91 -5.59
N CYS A 51 0.44 13.60 -5.76
CA CYS A 51 1.44 12.77 -6.42
C CYS A 51 1.68 13.24 -7.86
N LEU A 52 0.62 13.41 -8.65
CA LEU A 52 0.74 13.84 -10.05
C LEU A 52 1.31 15.25 -10.18
N LEU A 53 0.97 16.18 -9.29
CA LEU A 53 1.55 17.52 -9.26
C LEU A 53 3.05 17.49 -8.94
N LYS A 54 3.47 16.69 -7.95
CA LYS A 54 4.90 16.50 -7.61
C LYS A 54 5.64 15.82 -8.74
N ALA A 55 5.03 14.80 -9.34
CA ALA A 55 5.59 14.06 -10.47
C ALA A 55 5.77 14.96 -11.70
N TYR A 56 4.78 15.76 -12.05
CA TYR A 56 4.88 16.70 -13.18
C TYR A 56 6.08 17.65 -13.04
N ARG A 57 6.29 18.20 -11.84
CA ARG A 57 7.44 19.09 -11.56
C ARG A 57 8.78 18.40 -11.65
N GLY A 58 8.83 17.08 -11.41
CA GLY A 58 10.05 16.27 -11.47
C GLY A 58 10.26 15.53 -12.78
N PHE A 59 9.26 15.49 -13.66
CA PHE A 59 9.24 14.62 -14.85
C PHE A 59 10.43 14.85 -15.81
N GLY A 60 10.82 16.11 -16.02
CA GLY A 60 11.96 16.45 -16.87
C GLY A 60 13.32 15.91 -16.38
N ARG A 61 13.38 15.42 -15.13
CA ARG A 61 14.59 14.81 -14.54
C ARG A 61 14.55 13.28 -14.58
N LEU A 62 13.45 12.70 -15.02
CA LEU A 62 13.30 11.25 -15.15
C LEU A 62 14.06 10.79 -16.38
N GLY A 63 15.25 10.25 -16.18
CA GLY A 63 16.13 9.82 -17.28
C GLY A 63 15.71 8.52 -17.96
N ASP A 64 14.93 7.67 -17.27
CA ASP A 64 14.46 6.38 -17.76
C ASP A 64 12.96 6.22 -17.56
N GLN A 65 12.22 6.12 -18.65
CA GLN A 65 10.78 5.90 -18.63
C GLN A 65 10.38 4.53 -18.06
N MET A 66 11.26 3.52 -18.16
CA MET A 66 11.01 2.19 -17.56
C MET A 66 10.99 2.24 -16.03
N ALA A 67 11.69 3.22 -15.42
CA ALA A 67 11.66 3.47 -13.99
C ALA A 67 10.40 4.23 -13.50
N ALA A 68 9.57 4.75 -14.42
CA ALA A 68 8.43 5.61 -14.09
C ALA A 68 7.42 4.98 -13.12
N PRO A 69 7.03 3.69 -13.21
CA PRO A 69 6.09 3.08 -12.26
C PRO A 69 6.61 3.11 -10.82
N GLY A 70 7.87 2.73 -10.59
CA GLY A 70 8.50 2.76 -9.27
C GLY A 70 8.68 4.18 -8.74
N TRP A 71 9.08 5.10 -9.60
CA TRP A 71 9.23 6.51 -9.26
C TRP A 71 7.90 7.17 -8.85
N LEU A 72 6.82 6.95 -9.61
CA LEU A 72 5.48 7.42 -9.27
C LEU A 72 4.98 6.79 -7.97
N THR A 73 5.23 5.49 -7.77
CA THR A 73 4.88 4.80 -6.52
C THR A 73 5.59 5.44 -5.33
N SER A 74 6.88 5.74 -5.43
CA SER A 74 7.64 6.40 -4.35
C SER A 74 7.06 7.78 -4.01
N ILE A 75 6.68 8.57 -5.01
CA ILE A 75 6.05 9.89 -4.79
C ILE A 75 4.69 9.71 -4.11
N LEU A 76 3.85 8.79 -4.59
CA LEU A 76 2.52 8.53 -4.01
C LEU A 76 2.62 8.08 -2.55
N VAL A 77 3.52 7.14 -2.25
CA VAL A 77 3.73 6.65 -0.87
C VAL A 77 4.12 7.79 0.06
N ASN A 78 4.98 8.70 -0.39
CA ASN A 78 5.36 9.87 0.40
C ASN A 78 4.15 10.80 0.62
N CYS A 79 3.32 11.05 -0.39
CA CYS A 79 2.09 11.81 -0.23
C CYS A 79 1.13 11.15 0.79
N CYS A 80 0.98 9.83 0.72
CA CYS A 80 0.16 9.06 1.67
C CYS A 80 0.72 9.11 3.10
N ARG A 81 2.05 9.03 3.27
CA ARG A 81 2.71 9.13 4.59
C ARG A 81 2.52 10.51 5.21
N ASP A 82 2.67 11.57 4.43
CA ASP A 82 2.48 12.95 4.89
C ASP A 82 1.05 13.18 5.39
N ARG A 83 0.04 12.67 4.65
CA ARG A 83 -1.37 12.72 5.06
C ARG A 83 -1.64 11.90 6.31
N GLY A 84 -1.09 10.69 6.39
CA GLY A 84 -1.21 9.84 7.57
C GLY A 84 -0.63 10.49 8.83
N ARG A 85 0.51 11.18 8.71
CA ARG A 85 1.12 11.95 9.83
C ARG A 85 0.28 13.15 10.26
N ALA A 86 -0.31 13.86 9.31
CA ALA A 86 -1.18 14.99 9.60
C ALA A 86 -2.45 14.59 10.37
N ARG A 87 -3.00 13.38 10.09
CA ARG A 87 -4.17 12.83 10.80
C ARG A 87 -3.84 12.20 12.14
N ALA A 88 -2.69 11.53 12.25
CA ALA A 88 -2.26 10.89 13.48
C ALA A 88 -1.67 11.91 14.46
N ARG A 89 -2.53 12.62 15.19
CA ARG A 89 -2.10 13.41 16.35
C ARG A 89 -1.51 12.54 17.47
N HIS A 90 -1.89 11.25 17.51
CA HIS A 90 -1.26 10.22 18.34
C HIS A 90 -1.10 8.95 17.49
N PRO A 91 0.12 8.42 17.30
CA PRO A 91 0.30 7.09 16.73
C PRO A 91 -0.44 6.09 17.62
N ALA A 92 -1.30 5.27 17.06
CA ALA A 92 -1.90 4.16 17.81
C ALA A 92 -0.75 3.33 18.39
N GLU A 93 -0.64 3.30 19.71
CA GLU A 93 0.25 2.38 20.41
C GLU A 93 -0.21 0.96 20.10
N VAL A 94 0.67 0.18 19.50
CA VAL A 94 0.45 -1.24 19.26
C VAL A 94 1.21 -1.96 20.36
N ASP A 95 0.50 -2.69 21.18
CA ASP A 95 1.08 -3.63 22.11
C ASP A 95 1.76 -4.75 21.30
N LEU A 96 3.08 -4.64 21.17
CA LEU A 96 3.88 -5.58 20.38
C LEU A 96 3.95 -6.97 21.01
N ASP A 97 3.90 -7.07 22.33
CA ASP A 97 3.97 -8.34 23.03
C ASP A 97 2.72 -9.16 22.74
N SER A 98 1.54 -8.54 22.80
CA SER A 98 0.28 -9.21 22.43
C SER A 98 0.19 -9.60 20.95
N VAL A 99 0.91 -8.87 20.07
CA VAL A 99 1.00 -9.20 18.64
C VAL A 99 1.95 -10.35 18.39
N ASP A 100 3.09 -10.38 19.12
CA ASP A 100 4.10 -11.44 18.94
C ASP A 100 3.60 -12.78 19.49
N GLU A 101 2.72 -12.79 20.50
CA GLU A 101 2.06 -13.99 21.05
C GLU A 101 0.89 -14.48 20.19
N PHE A 102 0.28 -13.63 19.37
CA PHE A 102 -0.87 -13.98 18.54
C PHE A 102 -0.50 -14.94 17.42
N SER A 103 -1.29 -15.99 17.25
CA SER A 103 -1.21 -16.94 16.13
C SER A 103 -2.59 -17.23 15.60
N LEU A 104 -2.86 -16.78 14.37
CA LEU A 104 -4.13 -17.05 13.67
C LEU A 104 -4.37 -18.56 13.53
N TYR A 105 -3.29 -19.32 13.24
CA TYR A 105 -3.38 -20.76 13.13
C TYR A 105 -3.86 -21.42 14.43
N ARG A 106 -3.33 -21.00 15.60
CA ARG A 106 -3.79 -21.52 16.90
C ARG A 106 -5.25 -21.18 17.16
N LYS A 107 -5.65 -19.96 16.86
CA LYS A 107 -7.05 -19.54 17.04
C LYS A 107 -8.02 -20.35 16.19
N ILE A 108 -7.70 -20.59 14.92
CA ILE A 108 -8.52 -21.44 14.05
C ILE A 108 -8.54 -22.89 14.56
N ALA A 109 -7.38 -23.42 15.02
CA ALA A 109 -7.28 -24.77 15.54
C ALA A 109 -8.01 -24.97 16.88
N ASP A 110 -8.10 -23.94 17.72
CA ASP A 110 -8.83 -23.98 19.00
C ASP A 110 -10.35 -24.04 18.77
N GLU A 111 -10.86 -23.52 17.63
CA GLU A 111 -12.29 -23.53 17.29
C GLU A 111 -12.72 -24.77 16.50
N ASP A 112 -11.79 -25.50 15.89
CA ASP A 112 -12.11 -26.70 15.10
C ASP A 112 -11.42 -27.94 15.67
N PRO A 113 -12.19 -29.01 15.97
CA PRO A 113 -11.65 -30.28 16.49
C PRO A 113 -10.75 -31.04 15.49
N TYR A 114 -10.67 -30.62 14.23
CA TYR A 114 -9.84 -31.20 13.19
C TYR A 114 -8.79 -30.23 12.64
N PRO A 115 -7.78 -29.83 13.44
CA PRO A 115 -6.90 -28.69 13.17
C PRO A 115 -5.90 -28.88 12.01
N TYR A 116 -5.89 -30.03 11.33
CA TYR A 116 -4.84 -30.37 10.36
C TYR A 116 -5.23 -30.26 8.88
N SER A 117 -6.35 -29.61 8.56
CA SER A 117 -6.64 -29.37 7.15
C SER A 117 -6.16 -27.97 6.75
N ASP A 118 -5.26 -27.89 5.76
CA ASP A 118 -4.90 -26.61 5.10
C ASP A 118 -6.13 -25.87 4.55
N SER A 119 -7.25 -26.59 4.35
CA SER A 119 -8.51 -26.05 3.93
C SER A 119 -9.17 -25.10 4.95
N LEU A 120 -9.02 -25.36 6.26
CA LEU A 120 -9.63 -24.53 7.32
C LEU A 120 -9.09 -23.10 7.31
N HIS A 121 -7.78 -22.95 7.13
CA HIS A 121 -7.18 -21.63 7.03
C HIS A 121 -7.66 -20.89 5.77
N LEU A 122 -7.79 -21.59 4.67
CA LEU A 122 -8.33 -21.04 3.42
C LEU A 122 -9.82 -20.72 3.55
N ASP A 123 -10.61 -21.61 4.18
CA ASP A 123 -12.04 -21.39 4.43
C ASP A 123 -12.29 -20.18 5.32
N PHE A 124 -11.44 -19.97 6.35
CA PHE A 124 -11.50 -18.76 7.16
C PHE A 124 -11.20 -17.53 6.31
N LEU A 125 -10.12 -17.52 5.51
CA LEU A 125 -9.77 -16.39 4.67
C LEU A 125 -10.79 -16.10 3.57
N HIS A 126 -11.47 -17.11 3.04
CA HIS A 126 -12.51 -16.96 2.01
C HIS A 126 -13.79 -16.27 2.52
N GLN A 127 -13.97 -16.11 3.83
CA GLN A 127 -15.10 -15.41 4.40
C GLN A 127 -15.01 -13.90 4.25
N PHE A 128 -13.81 -13.37 3.96
CA PHE A 128 -13.57 -11.94 3.86
C PHE A 128 -13.66 -11.44 2.43
N GLY A 129 -14.48 -10.42 2.23
CA GLY A 129 -14.53 -9.65 1.00
C GLY A 129 -13.40 -8.62 0.90
N ALA A 130 -13.28 -8.00 -0.27
CA ALA A 130 -12.28 -6.95 -0.50
C ALA A 130 -12.46 -5.73 0.42
N ASP A 131 -13.68 -5.45 0.83
CA ASP A 131 -14.00 -4.34 1.73
C ASP A 131 -13.57 -4.63 3.16
N ASP A 132 -13.73 -5.87 3.63
CA ASP A 132 -13.29 -6.32 4.95
C ASP A 132 -11.76 -6.23 5.07
N VAL A 133 -11.06 -6.79 4.09
CA VAL A 133 -9.59 -6.70 4.01
C VAL A 133 -9.13 -5.24 4.01
N ARG A 134 -9.84 -4.37 3.30
CA ARG A 134 -9.53 -2.93 3.24
C ARG A 134 -9.76 -2.26 4.59
N ALA A 135 -10.85 -2.58 5.29
CA ALA A 135 -11.16 -2.07 6.62
C ALA A 135 -10.07 -2.49 7.63
N VAL A 136 -9.69 -3.77 7.62
CA VAL A 136 -8.61 -4.29 8.47
C VAL A 136 -7.28 -3.62 8.17
N LEU A 137 -6.90 -3.49 6.89
CA LEU A 137 -5.68 -2.77 6.50
C LEU A 137 -5.70 -1.31 6.98
N ALA A 138 -6.85 -0.62 6.88
CA ALA A 138 -6.99 0.76 7.33
C ALA A 138 -6.78 0.92 8.84
N SER A 139 -7.07 -0.10 9.65
CA SER A 139 -6.84 -0.11 11.09
C SER A 139 -5.37 -0.24 11.49
N LEU A 140 -4.48 -0.68 10.57
CA LEU A 140 -3.06 -0.83 10.87
C LEU A 140 -2.34 0.53 10.87
N PRO A 141 -1.36 0.73 11.75
CA PRO A 141 -0.45 1.85 11.64
C PRO A 141 0.27 1.89 10.30
N GLY A 142 0.44 3.09 9.72
CA GLY A 142 1.03 3.27 8.39
C GLY A 142 2.40 2.62 8.20
N ARG A 143 3.23 2.56 9.28
CA ARG A 143 4.54 1.88 9.27
C ARG A 143 4.47 0.39 8.96
N TYR A 144 3.36 -0.28 9.26
CA TYR A 144 3.11 -1.68 8.95
C TYR A 144 2.29 -1.85 7.67
N ARG A 145 1.23 -1.03 7.52
CA ARG A 145 0.33 -1.09 6.37
C ARG A 145 1.05 -0.87 5.05
N ILE A 146 1.88 0.17 4.96
CA ILE A 146 2.54 0.55 3.71
C ILE A 146 3.44 -0.57 3.16
N PRO A 147 4.40 -1.13 3.92
CA PRO A 147 5.21 -2.25 3.43
C PRO A 147 4.38 -3.46 3.04
N LEU A 148 3.33 -3.81 3.81
CA LEU A 148 2.44 -4.93 3.50
C LEU A 148 1.75 -4.75 2.16
N VAL A 149 1.12 -3.60 1.93
CA VAL A 149 0.40 -3.31 0.69
C VAL A 149 1.35 -3.32 -0.50
N LEU A 150 2.51 -2.69 -0.39
CA LEU A 150 3.49 -2.64 -1.48
C LEU A 150 4.03 -4.03 -1.84
N THR A 151 4.33 -4.86 -0.84
CA THR A 151 4.94 -6.18 -1.08
C THR A 151 3.91 -7.21 -1.50
N TYR A 152 2.79 -7.34 -0.77
CA TYR A 152 1.85 -8.45 -0.98
C TYR A 152 0.72 -8.15 -1.95
N MET A 153 0.34 -6.88 -2.11
CA MET A 153 -0.78 -6.51 -2.98
C MET A 153 -0.33 -5.84 -4.29
N ASP A 154 0.78 -5.08 -4.24
CA ASP A 154 1.30 -4.35 -5.40
C ASP A 154 2.52 -5.04 -6.05
N GLY A 155 3.05 -6.13 -5.42
CA GLY A 155 4.04 -7.04 -5.99
C GLY A 155 5.48 -6.51 -6.01
N TRP A 156 5.80 -5.45 -5.24
CA TRP A 156 7.15 -4.93 -5.18
C TRP A 156 8.08 -5.83 -4.35
N ALA A 157 9.27 -6.08 -4.86
CA ALA A 157 10.29 -6.79 -4.08
C ALA A 157 10.68 -5.98 -2.83
N THR A 158 10.95 -6.66 -1.71
CA THR A 158 11.26 -6.02 -0.43
C THR A 158 12.44 -5.02 -0.51
N LYS A 159 13.44 -5.30 -1.36
CA LYS A 159 14.55 -4.37 -1.62
C LYS A 159 14.11 -3.08 -2.32
N GLU A 160 13.10 -3.16 -3.18
CA GLU A 160 12.53 -1.99 -3.86
C GLU A 160 11.68 -1.18 -2.88
N VAL A 161 10.88 -1.86 -2.05
CA VAL A 161 10.12 -1.23 -0.97
C VAL A 161 11.06 -0.48 -0.02
N ALA A 162 12.19 -1.08 0.36
CA ALA A 162 13.20 -0.43 1.21
C ALA A 162 13.72 0.87 0.58
N ARG A 163 14.02 0.84 -0.72
CA ARG A 163 14.44 2.05 -1.47
C ARG A 163 13.34 3.10 -1.57
N MET A 164 12.09 2.69 -1.86
CA MET A 164 10.94 3.60 -1.95
C MET A 164 10.64 4.30 -0.64
N LEU A 165 10.82 3.61 0.50
CA LEU A 165 10.53 4.11 1.83
C LEU A 165 11.72 4.85 2.47
N ASP A 166 12.88 4.80 1.84
CA ASP A 166 14.15 5.28 2.40
C ASP A 166 14.45 4.66 3.78
N LEU A 167 14.34 3.31 3.86
CA LEU A 167 14.53 2.54 5.08
C LEU A 167 15.57 1.42 4.84
N PRO A 168 16.33 1.03 5.89
CA PRO A 168 17.14 -0.16 5.85
C PRO A 168 16.31 -1.41 5.54
N LEU A 169 16.84 -2.34 4.74
CA LEU A 169 16.15 -3.58 4.38
C LEU A 169 15.71 -4.37 5.62
N GLY A 170 16.58 -4.48 6.64
CA GLY A 170 16.23 -5.16 7.91
C GLY A 170 15.03 -4.53 8.62
N THR A 171 14.89 -3.19 8.57
CA THR A 171 13.73 -2.49 9.10
C THR A 171 12.46 -2.87 8.36
N VAL A 172 12.49 -2.92 7.02
CA VAL A 172 11.32 -3.31 6.22
C VAL A 172 10.94 -4.76 6.47
N LEU A 173 11.91 -5.68 6.58
CA LEU A 173 11.66 -7.08 6.93
C LEU A 173 10.99 -7.22 8.31
N ALA A 174 11.48 -6.47 9.31
CA ALA A 174 10.86 -6.45 10.64
C ALA A 174 9.44 -5.88 10.62
N GLN A 175 9.23 -4.80 9.84
CA GLN A 175 7.89 -4.21 9.66
C GLN A 175 6.93 -5.17 8.95
N LEU A 176 7.39 -5.91 7.94
CA LEU A 176 6.58 -6.93 7.25
C LEU A 176 6.21 -8.08 8.20
N HIS A 177 7.17 -8.58 8.98
CA HIS A 177 6.91 -9.66 9.93
C HIS A 177 5.87 -9.27 10.97
N ARG A 178 6.09 -8.15 11.69
CA ARG A 178 5.14 -7.65 12.71
C ARG A 178 3.83 -7.20 12.10
N GLY A 179 3.88 -6.56 10.94
CA GLY A 179 2.68 -6.10 10.23
C GLY A 179 1.78 -7.25 9.82
N ARG A 180 2.32 -8.39 9.37
CA ARG A 180 1.55 -9.58 9.05
C ARG A 180 0.85 -10.13 10.29
N LYS A 181 1.57 -10.33 11.39
CA LYS A 181 0.97 -10.78 12.65
C LYS A 181 -0.12 -9.84 13.16
N LEU A 182 0.12 -8.53 13.07
CA LEU A 182 -0.87 -7.53 13.46
C LEU A 182 -2.11 -7.58 12.54
N PHE A 183 -1.90 -7.77 11.24
CA PHE A 183 -3.00 -7.93 10.28
C PHE A 183 -3.84 -9.18 10.61
N GLU A 184 -3.21 -10.32 10.85
CA GLU A 184 -3.87 -11.57 11.24
C GLU A 184 -4.70 -11.38 12.52
N LYS A 185 -4.13 -10.72 13.54
CA LYS A 185 -4.83 -10.41 14.79
C LYS A 185 -6.06 -9.51 14.54
N ARG A 186 -5.90 -8.44 13.77
CA ARG A 186 -7.00 -7.52 13.44
C ARG A 186 -8.06 -8.18 12.57
N LEU A 187 -7.68 -9.10 11.69
CA LEU A 187 -8.61 -9.88 10.88
C LEU A 187 -9.46 -10.79 11.75
N TRP A 188 -8.86 -11.43 12.75
CA TRP A 188 -9.57 -12.24 13.74
C TRP A 188 -10.55 -11.38 14.55
N GLU A 189 -10.10 -10.28 15.16
CA GLU A 189 -10.94 -9.35 15.92
C GLU A 189 -12.11 -8.80 15.08
N TYR A 190 -11.87 -8.56 13.79
CA TYR A 190 -12.90 -8.16 12.84
C TYR A 190 -13.93 -9.27 12.62
N ALA A 191 -13.48 -10.50 12.45
CA ALA A 191 -14.37 -11.66 12.29
C ALA A 191 -15.26 -11.89 13.52
N GLU A 192 -14.70 -11.81 14.75
CA GLU A 192 -15.45 -11.87 16.00
C GLU A 192 -16.53 -10.78 16.06
N THR A 193 -16.16 -9.54 15.72
CA THR A 193 -17.08 -8.39 15.81
C THR A 193 -18.22 -8.45 14.80
N HIS A 194 -17.97 -9.04 13.61
CA HIS A 194 -18.93 -9.10 12.51
C HIS A 194 -19.63 -10.45 12.36
N GLY A 195 -19.43 -11.38 13.31
CA GLY A 195 -20.08 -12.69 13.31
C GLY A 195 -19.67 -13.57 12.13
N LEU A 196 -18.43 -13.41 11.64
CA LEU A 196 -17.89 -14.22 10.54
C LEU A 196 -17.28 -15.54 11.04
N LEU A 197 -17.09 -15.72 12.35
CA LEU A 197 -16.68 -16.98 12.92
C LEU A 197 -17.87 -17.95 12.87
N LYS A 198 -17.67 -19.15 12.34
CA LYS A 198 -18.69 -20.20 12.39
C LYS A 198 -18.95 -20.54 13.85
N GLU A 199 -20.21 -20.59 14.26
CA GLU A 199 -20.55 -21.13 15.58
C GLU A 199 -19.97 -22.55 15.68
N PRO A 200 -19.34 -22.90 16.81
CA PRO A 200 -18.85 -24.26 17.01
C PRO A 200 -20.06 -25.20 16.86
N ILE A 201 -19.91 -26.17 15.98
CA ILE A 201 -20.94 -27.21 15.77
C ILE A 201 -21.12 -27.90 17.12
N ARG A 202 -22.28 -27.64 17.76
CA ARG A 202 -22.67 -28.29 19.02
C ARG A 202 -22.97 -29.76 18.83
#